data_ad76d352746c637a4a11ea4d771c4482
#
_entry.id   ad76d352746c637a4a11ea4d771c4482
#
_cell.length_a   1.000
_cell.length_b   1.000
_cell.length_c   1.000
_cell.angle_alpha   90.00
_cell.angle_beta   90.00
_cell.angle_gamma   90.00
#
_symmetry.space_group_name_H-M   'P 1'
#
loop_
_entity.id
_entity.type
_entity.pdbx_description
1 polymer ?
#
loop_
_entity_poly.entity_id
_entity_poly.type
_entity_poly.pdbx_seq_one_letter_code
_entity_poly.pdbx_strand_id
1 'polypeptide(L)'
;CERSGAELRVAPINDAGELLLDEFMQMLGPRTKLVAIAHVSNALGTVNPVKAIIAAARSRGIPVLLDGAQAIPHQAVDVRDLDCDFYAFSAHKMCGPTGIGVLYGREAILRDLPPFQGGGDMILAVSFKGTTYNELPYRLEAGTPHIAGAVGLGAAINYLTKIGMASIATWEAQLLEYATQSLLELPGLTILGTAADKASVVSFNIDGIHPHDLGTVLDQQGVAIRAGHHCAMPVMERFGVPGTARASFAFYNNTAEIDQLIEALRLAQRMFG
;
A
#
# COMPACT_ATOMS: atom_id res chain seq x y z
N CYS A 1 -16.40 10.86 1.64
CA CYS A 1 -16.81 11.92 2.58
C CYS A 1 -17.89 12.81 1.98
N GLU A 2 -17.70 13.42 0.79
CA GLU A 2 -18.68 14.31 0.15
C GLU A 2 -20.08 13.67 0.05
N ARG A 3 -20.17 12.41 -0.37
CA ARG A 3 -21.45 11.68 -0.54
C ARG A 3 -22.17 11.38 0.76
N SER A 4 -21.45 11.23 1.85
CA SER A 4 -22.01 10.89 3.18
C SER A 4 -22.12 12.10 4.10
N GLY A 5 -21.62 13.26 3.71
CA GLY A 5 -21.50 14.44 4.57
C GLY A 5 -20.46 14.30 5.69
N ALA A 6 -19.60 13.30 5.60
CA ALA A 6 -18.50 13.12 6.54
C ALA A 6 -17.36 14.11 6.25
N GLU A 7 -16.67 14.55 7.29
CA GLU A 7 -15.48 15.36 7.21
C GLU A 7 -14.23 14.47 7.12
N LEU A 8 -13.41 14.68 6.08
CA LEU A 8 -12.11 14.04 5.98
C LEU A 8 -11.09 14.83 6.80
N ARG A 9 -10.46 14.16 7.77
CA ARG A 9 -9.33 14.71 8.53
C ARG A 9 -8.06 13.93 8.19
N VAL A 10 -7.03 14.64 7.76
CA VAL A 10 -5.76 14.05 7.34
C VAL A 10 -4.76 14.10 8.48
N ALA A 11 -4.25 12.94 8.89
CA ALA A 11 -3.19 12.86 9.88
C ALA A 11 -1.85 13.30 9.25
N PRO A 12 -1.11 14.22 9.89
CA PRO A 12 0.11 14.78 9.32
C PRO A 12 1.29 13.80 9.39
N ILE A 13 2.26 14.04 8.50
CA ILE A 13 3.54 13.33 8.45
C ILE A 13 4.70 14.33 8.61
N ASN A 14 5.83 13.87 9.13
CA ASN A 14 7.07 14.63 9.22
C ASN A 14 7.86 14.61 7.88
N ASP A 15 9.04 15.24 7.85
CA ASP A 15 9.88 15.30 6.66
C ASP A 15 10.54 13.94 6.31
N ALA A 16 10.62 13.02 7.26
CA ALA A 16 11.01 11.64 6.98
C ALA A 16 9.87 10.81 6.33
N GLY A 17 8.65 11.33 6.28
CA GLY A 17 7.46 10.63 5.79
C GLY A 17 6.82 9.71 6.83
N GLU A 18 7.11 9.90 8.11
CA GLU A 18 6.53 9.16 9.22
C GLU A 18 5.29 9.86 9.77
N LEU A 19 4.27 9.09 10.16
CA LEU A 19 3.07 9.62 10.80
C LEU A 19 3.42 10.31 12.12
N LEU A 20 2.93 11.54 12.31
CA LEU A 20 3.00 12.23 13.60
C LEU A 20 1.95 11.64 14.55
N LEU A 21 2.34 10.58 15.25
CA LEU A 21 1.42 9.74 16.04
C LEU A 21 0.72 10.53 17.16
N ASP A 22 1.40 11.45 17.82
CA ASP A 22 0.81 12.27 18.88
C ASP A 22 -0.27 13.22 18.33
N GLU A 23 -0.03 13.82 17.16
CA GLU A 23 -1.02 14.65 16.48
C GLU A 23 -2.21 13.82 16.01
N PHE A 24 -1.93 12.63 15.44
CA PHE A 24 -2.98 11.68 15.09
C PHE A 24 -3.87 11.35 16.30
N MET A 25 -3.27 11.03 17.46
CA MET A 25 -4.03 10.70 18.66
C MET A 25 -4.91 11.87 19.14
N GLN A 26 -4.46 13.12 18.99
CA GLN A 26 -5.24 14.32 19.31
C GLN A 26 -6.40 14.55 18.34
N MET A 27 -6.31 14.06 17.10
CA MET A 27 -7.39 14.16 16.13
C MET A 27 -8.56 13.22 16.40
N LEU A 28 -8.34 12.16 17.18
CA LEU A 28 -9.39 11.19 17.53
C LEU A 28 -10.36 11.78 18.55
N GLY A 29 -11.64 11.80 18.22
CA GLY A 29 -12.68 12.37 19.06
C GLY A 29 -14.03 11.63 18.95
N PRO A 30 -15.05 12.07 19.68
CA PRO A 30 -16.36 11.37 19.72
C PRO A 30 -17.11 11.38 18.39
N ARG A 31 -16.73 12.26 17.47
CA ARG A 31 -17.28 12.31 16.10
C ARG A 31 -16.49 11.46 15.10
N THR A 32 -15.32 10.93 15.45
CA THR A 32 -14.52 10.05 14.58
C THR A 32 -15.27 8.75 14.34
N LYS A 33 -15.54 8.41 13.08
CA LYS A 33 -16.33 7.24 12.70
C LYS A 33 -15.47 6.09 12.20
N LEU A 34 -14.32 6.41 11.60
CA LEU A 34 -13.42 5.43 11.01
C LEU A 34 -12.01 6.03 10.95
N VAL A 35 -11.01 5.23 11.26
CA VAL A 35 -9.63 5.46 10.87
C VAL A 35 -9.32 4.60 9.66
N ALA A 36 -8.87 5.21 8.56
CA ALA A 36 -8.43 4.49 7.37
C ALA A 36 -7.00 4.91 7.05
N ILE A 37 -6.07 3.96 7.01
CA ILE A 37 -4.65 4.24 6.82
C ILE A 37 -3.93 3.10 6.08
N ALA A 38 -2.93 3.43 5.27
CA ALA A 38 -2.06 2.44 4.66
C ALA A 38 -1.17 1.77 5.74
N HIS A 39 -1.02 0.45 5.67
CA HIS A 39 -0.05 -0.26 6.50
C HIS A 39 1.38 0.09 6.05
N VAL A 40 1.61 0.10 4.73
CA VAL A 40 2.86 0.53 4.10
C VAL A 40 2.55 1.56 3.01
N SER A 41 3.26 2.67 3.01
CA SER A 41 3.12 3.72 1.99
C SER A 41 3.60 3.22 0.63
N ASN A 42 2.75 3.34 -0.37
CA ASN A 42 3.10 3.00 -1.76
C ASN A 42 4.02 4.04 -2.42
N ALA A 43 4.08 5.25 -1.89
CA ALA A 43 4.95 6.32 -2.41
C ALA A 43 6.31 6.35 -1.71
N LEU A 44 6.34 6.23 -0.39
CA LEU A 44 7.55 6.44 0.43
C LEU A 44 8.16 5.14 0.94
N GLY A 45 7.41 4.04 0.93
CA GLY A 45 7.82 2.78 1.56
C GLY A 45 7.65 2.75 3.08
N THR A 46 7.36 3.87 3.73
CA THR A 46 7.18 3.97 5.19
C THR A 46 6.21 2.90 5.71
N VAL A 47 6.64 2.14 6.70
CA VAL A 47 5.79 1.22 7.46
C VAL A 47 5.16 1.99 8.61
N ASN A 48 3.84 2.13 8.60
CA ASN A 48 3.14 2.86 9.64
C ASN A 48 3.01 2.05 10.93
N PRO A 49 3.03 2.69 12.12
CA PRO A 49 2.94 2.04 13.43
C PRO A 49 1.49 1.58 13.71
N VAL A 50 0.97 0.66 12.88
CA VAL A 50 -0.45 0.29 12.86
C VAL A 50 -0.97 -0.27 14.17
N LYS A 51 -0.14 -0.99 14.95
CA LYS A 51 -0.55 -1.48 16.28
C LYS A 51 -0.83 -0.32 17.26
N ALA A 52 0.00 0.71 17.25
CA ALA A 52 -0.22 1.90 18.08
C ALA A 52 -1.46 2.68 17.63
N ILE A 53 -1.66 2.81 16.31
CA ILE A 53 -2.84 3.44 15.71
C ILE A 53 -4.12 2.70 16.12
N ILE A 54 -4.12 1.37 16.00
CA ILE A 54 -5.26 0.52 16.37
C ILE A 54 -5.56 0.65 17.87
N ALA A 55 -4.54 0.57 18.72
CA ALA A 55 -4.72 0.70 20.16
C ALA A 55 -5.34 2.06 20.55
N ALA A 56 -4.85 3.16 19.95
CA ALA A 56 -5.39 4.51 20.17
C ALA A 56 -6.84 4.67 19.72
N ALA A 57 -7.19 4.14 18.53
CA ALA A 57 -8.55 4.18 18.00
C ALA A 57 -9.50 3.30 18.84
N ARG A 58 -9.07 2.08 19.17
CA ARG A 58 -9.86 1.12 19.94
C ARG A 58 -10.19 1.61 21.34
N SER A 59 -9.27 2.30 22.01
CA SER A 59 -9.54 2.89 23.33
C SER A 59 -10.70 3.90 23.33
N ARG A 60 -11.11 4.33 22.13
CA ARG A 60 -12.24 5.26 21.90
C ARG A 60 -13.40 4.61 21.13
N GLY A 61 -13.37 3.29 20.93
CA GLY A 61 -14.40 2.57 20.18
C GLY A 61 -14.47 2.91 18.68
N ILE A 62 -13.36 3.36 18.09
CA ILE A 62 -13.28 3.77 16.69
C ILE A 62 -12.74 2.61 15.87
N PRO A 63 -13.45 2.13 14.84
CA PRO A 63 -12.96 1.07 13.96
C PRO A 63 -11.80 1.54 13.07
N VAL A 64 -10.91 0.60 12.75
CA VAL A 64 -9.72 0.84 11.92
C VAL A 64 -9.73 -0.04 10.69
N LEU A 65 -9.58 0.60 9.52
CA LEU A 65 -9.33 -0.03 8.24
C LEU A 65 -7.87 0.17 7.84
N LEU A 66 -7.17 -0.92 7.58
CA LEU A 66 -5.82 -0.90 7.04
C LEU A 66 -5.82 -1.24 5.55
N ASP A 67 -5.20 -0.38 4.76
CA ASP A 67 -4.79 -0.72 3.40
C ASP A 67 -3.48 -1.48 3.44
N GLY A 68 -3.56 -2.80 3.24
CA GLY A 68 -2.44 -3.71 3.25
C GLY A 68 -1.83 -3.99 1.87
N ALA A 69 -2.26 -3.25 0.84
CA ALA A 69 -1.88 -3.54 -0.54
C ALA A 69 -0.36 -3.55 -0.79
N GLN A 70 0.40 -2.77 -0.01
CA GLN A 70 1.86 -2.74 -0.06
C GLN A 70 2.52 -3.53 1.09
N ALA A 71 1.76 -3.99 2.08
CA ALA A 71 2.32 -4.78 3.18
C ALA A 71 2.35 -6.28 2.86
N ILE A 72 1.24 -6.81 2.34
CA ILE A 72 1.06 -8.25 2.06
C ILE A 72 2.17 -8.86 1.19
N PRO A 73 2.68 -8.21 0.12
CA PRO A 73 3.74 -8.80 -0.69
C PRO A 73 5.11 -8.86 0.03
N HIS A 74 5.34 -8.02 1.03
CA HIS A 74 6.68 -7.77 1.60
C HIS A 74 6.86 -8.34 3.01
N GLN A 75 5.78 -8.57 3.76
CA GLN A 75 5.85 -9.03 5.15
C GLN A 75 4.69 -9.95 5.54
N ALA A 76 4.91 -10.78 6.55
CA ALA A 76 3.84 -11.57 7.13
C ALA A 76 2.82 -10.67 7.84
N VAL A 77 1.54 -10.92 7.59
CA VAL A 77 0.44 -10.18 8.23
C VAL A 77 -0.50 -11.18 8.90
N ASP A 78 -0.70 -11.00 10.20
CA ASP A 78 -1.76 -11.69 10.96
C ASP A 78 -2.78 -10.66 11.45
N VAL A 79 -3.97 -10.68 10.86
CA VAL A 79 -5.05 -9.74 11.20
C VAL A 79 -5.58 -9.91 12.62
N ARG A 80 -5.37 -11.10 13.24
CA ARG A 80 -5.73 -11.34 14.64
C ARG A 80 -4.72 -10.72 15.58
N ASP A 81 -3.42 -10.83 15.27
CA ASP A 81 -2.35 -10.19 16.04
C ASP A 81 -2.39 -8.65 15.89
N LEU A 82 -2.70 -8.14 14.70
CA LEU A 82 -2.93 -6.71 14.46
C LEU A 82 -4.18 -6.21 15.19
N ASP A 83 -5.19 -7.07 15.32
CA ASP A 83 -6.46 -6.75 15.96
C ASP A 83 -7.21 -5.59 15.26
N CYS A 84 -7.03 -5.43 13.94
CA CYS A 84 -7.73 -4.44 13.12
C CYS A 84 -9.18 -4.86 12.84
N ASP A 85 -10.01 -3.89 12.47
CA ASP A 85 -11.42 -4.16 12.16
C ASP A 85 -11.61 -4.51 10.70
N PHE A 86 -10.83 -3.90 9.82
CA PHE A 86 -10.79 -4.19 8.38
C PHE A 86 -9.36 -4.22 7.88
N TYR A 87 -9.10 -5.10 6.90
CA TYR A 87 -7.82 -5.18 6.20
C TYR A 87 -8.07 -5.46 4.71
N ALA A 88 -7.58 -4.58 3.82
CA ALA A 88 -7.80 -4.70 2.39
C ALA A 88 -6.48 -4.91 1.63
N PHE A 89 -6.49 -5.76 0.60
CA PHE A 89 -5.35 -5.92 -0.30
C PHE A 89 -5.77 -6.44 -1.68
N SER A 90 -4.84 -6.38 -2.65
CA SER A 90 -5.07 -6.79 -4.03
C SER A 90 -4.12 -7.90 -4.45
N ALA A 91 -4.64 -8.92 -5.15
CA ALA A 91 -3.86 -10.08 -5.56
C ALA A 91 -2.69 -9.73 -6.51
N HIS A 92 -2.89 -8.80 -7.46
CA HIS A 92 -1.88 -8.44 -8.46
C HIS A 92 -0.62 -7.81 -7.87
N LYS A 93 -0.63 -7.39 -6.61
CA LYS A 93 0.57 -6.88 -5.91
C LYS A 93 1.34 -7.97 -5.17
N MET A 94 0.78 -9.18 -5.05
CA MET A 94 1.40 -10.33 -4.37
C MET A 94 1.52 -11.55 -5.29
N CYS A 95 2.01 -11.35 -6.50
CA CYS A 95 2.19 -12.38 -7.53
C CYS A 95 0.89 -13.05 -8.01
N GLY A 96 -0.26 -12.52 -7.64
CA GLY A 96 -1.58 -13.03 -8.03
C GLY A 96 -2.15 -12.34 -9.27
N PRO A 97 -3.31 -12.79 -9.76
CA PRO A 97 -3.96 -12.22 -10.93
C PRO A 97 -4.56 -10.84 -10.67
N THR A 98 -4.79 -10.08 -11.75
CA THR A 98 -5.58 -8.85 -11.72
C THR A 98 -7.07 -9.17 -11.49
N GLY A 99 -7.85 -8.14 -11.11
CA GLY A 99 -9.32 -8.23 -11.00
C GLY A 99 -9.82 -8.93 -9.74
N ILE A 100 -8.96 -9.27 -8.78
CA ILE A 100 -9.34 -9.83 -7.49
C ILE A 100 -8.57 -9.17 -6.35
N GLY A 101 -9.24 -9.03 -5.23
CA GLY A 101 -8.69 -8.57 -3.96
C GLY A 101 -9.48 -9.14 -2.80
N VAL A 102 -9.06 -8.85 -1.60
CA VAL A 102 -9.67 -9.34 -0.37
C VAL A 102 -9.92 -8.18 0.58
N LEU A 103 -11.09 -8.17 1.18
CA LEU A 103 -11.40 -7.38 2.36
C LEU A 103 -11.66 -8.33 3.53
N TYR A 104 -10.76 -8.37 4.50
CA TYR A 104 -11.04 -8.92 5.81
C TYR A 104 -11.87 -7.91 6.61
N GLY A 105 -12.87 -8.39 7.33
CA GLY A 105 -13.61 -7.59 8.30
C GLY A 105 -14.01 -8.42 9.51
N ARG A 106 -14.09 -7.76 10.69
CA ARG A 106 -14.64 -8.41 11.89
C ARG A 106 -16.10 -8.75 11.66
N GLU A 107 -16.46 -9.99 11.92
CA GLU A 107 -17.82 -10.49 11.72
C GLU A 107 -18.88 -9.60 12.40
N ALA A 108 -18.64 -9.16 13.63
CA ALA A 108 -19.57 -8.30 14.36
C ALA A 108 -19.87 -6.98 13.61
N ILE A 109 -18.86 -6.39 12.97
CA ILE A 109 -19.03 -5.15 12.20
C ILE A 109 -19.65 -5.45 10.83
N LEU A 110 -19.22 -6.53 10.17
CA LEU A 110 -19.77 -6.93 8.86
C LEU A 110 -21.27 -7.25 8.94
N ARG A 111 -21.77 -7.78 10.06
CA ARG A 111 -23.19 -8.06 10.28
C ARG A 111 -24.05 -6.79 10.22
N ASP A 112 -23.51 -5.66 10.66
CA ASP A 112 -24.22 -4.38 10.71
C ASP A 112 -24.12 -3.59 9.40
N LEU A 113 -23.22 -3.99 8.49
CA LEU A 113 -23.08 -3.30 7.19
C LEU A 113 -24.24 -3.66 6.26
N PRO A 114 -24.84 -2.67 5.60
CA PRO A 114 -25.78 -2.91 4.51
C PRO A 114 -25.05 -3.52 3.30
N PRO A 115 -25.75 -4.26 2.44
CA PRO A 115 -25.22 -4.68 1.15
C PRO A 115 -24.71 -3.48 0.35
N PHE A 116 -23.51 -3.61 -0.23
CA PHE A 116 -22.91 -2.55 -1.05
C PHE A 116 -23.44 -2.55 -2.49
N GLN A 117 -23.66 -3.74 -3.04
CA GLN A 117 -24.20 -3.96 -4.38
C GLN A 117 -25.32 -5.00 -4.33
N GLY A 118 -26.24 -4.95 -5.31
CA GLY A 118 -27.28 -5.96 -5.50
C GLY A 118 -26.91 -6.88 -6.65
N GLY A 119 -27.29 -8.17 -6.54
CA GLY A 119 -27.06 -9.17 -7.57
C GLY A 119 -27.41 -10.58 -7.13
N GLY A 120 -27.04 -11.59 -7.92
CA GLY A 120 -27.16 -12.99 -7.53
C GLY A 120 -26.33 -13.33 -6.30
N ASP A 121 -26.56 -14.44 -5.67
CA ASP A 121 -25.93 -15.02 -4.50
C ASP A 121 -26.03 -14.20 -3.19
N MET A 122 -26.01 -12.86 -3.27
CA MET A 122 -26.11 -11.98 -2.10
C MET A 122 -27.54 -11.85 -1.55
N ILE A 123 -28.55 -12.24 -2.31
CA ILE A 123 -29.96 -12.24 -1.92
C ILE A 123 -30.40 -13.64 -1.44
N LEU A 124 -31.30 -13.68 -0.47
CA LEU A 124 -32.00 -14.91 -0.06
C LEU A 124 -33.36 -15.01 -0.76
N ALA A 125 -34.13 -13.92 -0.79
CA ALA A 125 -35.39 -13.84 -1.50
C ALA A 125 -35.70 -12.42 -1.98
N VAL A 126 -36.38 -12.32 -3.12
CA VAL A 126 -36.83 -11.04 -3.70
C VAL A 126 -38.31 -11.13 -4.03
N SER A 127 -39.04 -10.07 -3.68
CA SER A 127 -40.44 -9.89 -4.09
C SER A 127 -40.71 -8.38 -4.26
N PHE A 128 -41.85 -8.03 -4.84
CA PHE A 128 -42.30 -6.62 -4.89
C PHE A 128 -42.59 -6.03 -3.50
N LYS A 129 -42.71 -6.85 -2.46
CA LYS A 129 -42.87 -6.39 -1.07
C LYS A 129 -41.54 -6.11 -0.35
N GLY A 130 -40.41 -6.58 -0.87
CA GLY A 130 -39.11 -6.40 -0.28
C GLY A 130 -38.12 -7.49 -0.65
N THR A 131 -36.85 -7.27 -0.22
CA THR A 131 -35.74 -8.17 -0.42
C THR A 131 -35.18 -8.61 0.93
N THR A 132 -34.88 -9.89 1.05
CA THR A 132 -34.06 -10.42 2.15
C THR A 132 -32.71 -10.86 1.62
N TYR A 133 -31.69 -10.69 2.44
CA TYR A 133 -30.31 -10.91 2.05
C TYR A 133 -29.76 -12.20 2.65
N ASN A 134 -28.76 -12.75 1.98
CA ASN A 134 -28.07 -13.95 2.41
C ASN A 134 -27.20 -13.67 3.65
N GLU A 135 -26.65 -14.73 4.25
CA GLU A 135 -25.70 -14.65 5.35
C GLU A 135 -24.32 -14.16 4.88
N LEU A 136 -23.47 -13.74 5.81
CA LEU A 136 -22.05 -13.44 5.55
C LEU A 136 -21.31 -14.72 5.12
N PRO A 137 -20.35 -14.61 4.20
CA PRO A 137 -19.91 -13.39 3.50
C PRO A 137 -20.76 -13.03 2.27
N TYR A 138 -21.65 -13.91 1.80
CA TYR A 138 -22.37 -13.82 0.53
C TYR A 138 -23.16 -12.52 0.36
N ARG A 139 -23.77 -11.99 1.41
CA ARG A 139 -24.54 -10.72 1.34
C ARG A 139 -23.70 -9.51 0.94
N LEU A 140 -22.37 -9.58 1.03
CA LEU A 140 -21.46 -8.52 0.64
C LEU A 140 -20.76 -8.80 -0.70
N GLU A 141 -21.03 -9.94 -1.34
CA GLU A 141 -20.44 -10.39 -2.59
C GLU A 141 -21.53 -10.60 -3.65
N ALA A 142 -21.77 -9.59 -4.49
CA ALA A 142 -22.87 -9.62 -5.46
C ALA A 142 -22.45 -10.25 -6.79
N GLY A 143 -23.21 -11.26 -7.22
CA GLY A 143 -23.02 -11.95 -8.49
C GLY A 143 -22.01 -13.10 -8.43
N THR A 144 -21.85 -13.79 -9.55
CA THR A 144 -20.87 -14.88 -9.68
C THR A 144 -19.45 -14.35 -9.42
N PRO A 145 -18.70 -14.91 -8.46
CA PRO A 145 -17.38 -14.41 -8.12
C PRO A 145 -16.37 -14.66 -9.25
N HIS A 146 -15.24 -13.94 -9.20
CA HIS A 146 -14.12 -14.14 -10.13
C HIS A 146 -13.39 -15.45 -9.80
N ILE A 147 -13.95 -16.60 -10.21
CA ILE A 147 -13.51 -17.95 -9.82
C ILE A 147 -12.05 -18.19 -10.22
N ALA A 148 -11.69 -17.89 -11.48
CA ALA A 148 -10.31 -18.06 -11.96
C ALA A 148 -9.31 -17.20 -11.16
N GLY A 149 -9.71 -15.97 -10.80
CA GLY A 149 -8.91 -15.09 -9.95
C GLY A 149 -8.72 -15.65 -8.54
N ALA A 150 -9.76 -16.23 -7.94
CA ALA A 150 -9.67 -16.84 -6.62
C ALA A 150 -8.71 -18.04 -6.60
N VAL A 151 -8.78 -18.91 -7.60
CA VAL A 151 -7.84 -20.03 -7.76
C VAL A 151 -6.41 -19.53 -7.96
N GLY A 152 -6.23 -18.51 -8.82
CA GLY A 152 -4.92 -17.90 -9.06
C GLY A 152 -4.34 -17.22 -7.83
N LEU A 153 -5.17 -16.52 -7.02
CA LEU A 153 -4.73 -15.95 -5.74
C LEU A 153 -4.28 -17.06 -4.77
N GLY A 154 -5.03 -18.18 -4.69
CA GLY A 154 -4.63 -19.34 -3.88
C GLY A 154 -3.26 -19.89 -4.29
N ALA A 155 -3.00 -19.98 -5.60
CA ALA A 155 -1.69 -20.40 -6.11
C ALA A 155 -0.57 -19.41 -5.72
N ALA A 156 -0.81 -18.11 -5.79
CA ALA A 156 0.14 -17.07 -5.39
C ALA A 156 0.44 -17.13 -3.88
N ILE A 157 -0.57 -17.32 -3.05
CA ILE A 157 -0.40 -17.50 -1.61
C ILE A 157 0.48 -18.72 -1.31
N ASN A 158 0.21 -19.86 -1.94
CA ASN A 158 1.01 -21.07 -1.77
C ASN A 158 2.46 -20.85 -2.21
N TYR A 159 2.69 -20.12 -3.31
CA TYR A 159 4.02 -19.81 -3.80
C TYR A 159 4.81 -18.96 -2.80
N LEU A 160 4.25 -17.84 -2.32
CA LEU A 160 4.89 -16.96 -1.35
C LEU A 160 5.11 -17.67 0.00
N THR A 161 4.14 -18.46 0.46
CA THR A 161 4.25 -19.25 1.69
C THR A 161 5.39 -20.29 1.60
N LYS A 162 5.57 -20.90 0.42
CA LYS A 162 6.67 -21.86 0.20
C LYS A 162 8.05 -21.19 0.24
N ILE A 163 8.19 -19.97 -0.25
CA ILE A 163 9.43 -19.19 -0.14
C ILE A 163 9.64 -18.78 1.32
N GLY A 164 8.57 -18.40 2.01
CA GLY A 164 8.56 -17.94 3.39
C GLY A 164 8.63 -16.41 3.50
N MET A 165 7.59 -15.80 4.05
CA MET A 165 7.49 -14.34 4.17
C MET A 165 8.61 -13.70 4.99
N ALA A 166 9.15 -14.42 5.99
CA ALA A 166 10.31 -13.93 6.76
C ALA A 166 11.58 -13.86 5.90
N SER A 167 11.81 -14.84 5.03
CA SER A 167 12.94 -14.85 4.09
C SER A 167 12.81 -13.74 3.05
N ILE A 168 11.59 -13.50 2.54
CA ILE A 168 11.29 -12.41 1.63
C ILE A 168 11.62 -11.07 2.30
N ALA A 169 11.08 -10.80 3.48
CA ALA A 169 11.31 -9.56 4.21
C ALA A 169 12.81 -9.31 4.50
N THR A 170 13.54 -10.36 4.89
CA THR A 170 14.99 -10.27 5.15
C THR A 170 15.76 -9.92 3.89
N TRP A 171 15.47 -10.58 2.78
CA TRP A 171 16.16 -10.33 1.52
C TRP A 171 15.86 -8.93 0.98
N GLU A 172 14.60 -8.55 0.99
CA GLU A 172 14.18 -7.22 0.54
C GLU A 172 14.76 -6.08 1.40
N ALA A 173 14.92 -6.29 2.70
CA ALA A 173 15.61 -5.33 3.58
C ALA A 173 17.08 -5.14 3.17
N GLN A 174 17.78 -6.21 2.79
CA GLN A 174 19.16 -6.12 2.29
C GLN A 174 19.23 -5.37 0.95
N LEU A 175 18.28 -5.62 0.03
CA LEU A 175 18.19 -4.88 -1.23
C LEU A 175 17.90 -3.40 -0.99
N LEU A 176 16.98 -3.08 -0.07
CA LEU A 176 16.67 -1.70 0.30
C LEU A 176 17.89 -0.96 0.84
N GLU A 177 18.61 -1.58 1.75
CA GLU A 177 19.83 -1.02 2.33
C GLU A 177 20.87 -0.74 1.25
N TYR A 178 21.19 -1.75 0.42
CA TYR A 178 22.14 -1.62 -0.66
C TYR A 178 21.75 -0.54 -1.67
N ALA A 179 20.48 -0.53 -2.10
CA ALA A 179 19.99 0.49 -3.02
C ALA A 179 20.04 1.90 -2.42
N THR A 180 19.67 2.04 -1.14
CA THR A 180 19.68 3.34 -0.46
C THR A 180 21.10 3.90 -0.38
N GLN A 181 22.06 3.09 0.03
CA GLN A 181 23.46 3.48 0.10
C GLN A 181 24.00 3.89 -1.28
N SER A 182 23.76 3.07 -2.31
CA SER A 182 24.23 3.34 -3.67
C SER A 182 23.59 4.59 -4.29
N LEU A 183 22.32 4.85 -4.02
CA LEU A 183 21.63 6.05 -4.49
C LEU A 183 22.17 7.32 -3.82
N LEU A 184 22.48 7.27 -2.54
CA LEU A 184 23.03 8.42 -1.80
C LEU A 184 24.44 8.84 -2.25
N GLU A 185 25.17 7.98 -2.97
CA GLU A 185 26.47 8.32 -3.58
C GLU A 185 26.32 9.19 -4.84
N LEU A 186 25.11 9.30 -5.40
CA LEU A 186 24.88 10.07 -6.63
C LEU A 186 24.74 11.57 -6.31
N PRO A 187 25.54 12.45 -6.91
CA PRO A 187 25.42 13.88 -6.70
C PRO A 187 24.03 14.41 -7.07
N GLY A 188 23.49 15.33 -6.27
CA GLY A 188 22.20 15.97 -6.52
C GLY A 188 20.99 15.02 -6.43
N LEU A 189 21.16 13.78 -5.96
CA LEU A 189 20.04 12.89 -5.69
C LEU A 189 19.50 13.14 -4.29
N THR A 190 18.17 13.28 -4.20
CA THR A 190 17.45 13.41 -2.94
C THR A 190 16.45 12.29 -2.80
N ILE A 191 16.53 11.52 -1.71
CA ILE A 191 15.52 10.48 -1.36
C ILE A 191 14.37 11.14 -0.61
N LEU A 192 13.14 10.83 -1.02
CA LEU A 192 11.93 11.23 -0.34
C LEU A 192 11.39 10.05 0.50
N GLY A 193 11.11 10.34 1.78
CA GLY A 193 10.70 9.31 2.72
C GLY A 193 11.90 8.52 3.26
N THR A 194 12.48 9.04 4.34
CA THR A 194 13.66 8.51 5.02
C THR A 194 13.32 7.89 6.37
N ALA A 195 12.08 7.42 6.54
CA ALA A 195 11.62 6.73 7.73
C ALA A 195 12.55 5.56 8.08
N ALA A 196 12.72 5.30 9.37
CA ALA A 196 13.57 4.21 9.85
C ALA A 196 13.00 2.83 9.48
N ASP A 197 11.67 2.69 9.49
CA ASP A 197 10.99 1.44 9.13
C ASP A 197 10.37 1.59 7.73
N LYS A 198 10.90 0.85 6.78
CA LYS A 198 10.52 0.91 5.35
C LYS A 198 10.44 -0.46 4.71
N ALA A 199 9.48 -0.62 3.80
CA ALA A 199 9.50 -1.67 2.78
C ALA A 199 10.44 -1.29 1.63
N SER A 200 10.72 -2.24 0.74
CA SER A 200 11.68 -2.15 -0.37
C SER A 200 11.26 -1.19 -1.47
N VAL A 201 10.95 0.05 -1.11
CA VAL A 201 10.54 1.14 -1.99
C VAL A 201 11.40 2.37 -1.71
N VAL A 202 12.02 2.93 -2.77
CA VAL A 202 12.78 4.17 -2.69
C VAL A 202 12.24 5.15 -3.70
N SER A 203 11.71 6.27 -3.22
CA SER A 203 11.33 7.41 -4.05
C SER A 203 12.43 8.46 -4.00
N PHE A 204 12.80 9.00 -5.15
CA PHE A 204 13.90 9.96 -5.24
C PHE A 204 13.69 10.94 -6.39
N ASN A 205 14.41 12.06 -6.33
CA ASN A 205 14.57 13.01 -7.41
C ASN A 205 16.07 13.30 -7.63
N ILE A 206 16.42 13.78 -8.82
CA ILE A 206 17.76 14.28 -9.14
C ILE A 206 17.61 15.73 -9.59
N ASP A 207 18.45 16.59 -9.05
CA ASP A 207 18.44 18.02 -9.36
C ASP A 207 18.52 18.26 -10.87
N GLY A 208 17.65 19.14 -11.38
CA GLY A 208 17.62 19.50 -12.80
C GLY A 208 17.01 18.47 -13.74
N ILE A 209 16.63 17.27 -13.27
CA ILE A 209 16.08 16.21 -14.12
C ILE A 209 14.64 15.88 -13.70
N HIS A 210 13.70 16.05 -14.64
CA HIS A 210 12.31 15.69 -14.34
C HIS A 210 12.15 14.16 -14.18
N PRO A 211 11.37 13.66 -13.19
CA PRO A 211 11.20 12.23 -12.96
C PRO A 211 10.76 11.43 -14.19
N HIS A 212 9.98 12.03 -15.08
CA HIS A 212 9.54 11.38 -16.31
C HIS A 212 10.67 11.15 -17.30
N ASP A 213 11.60 12.12 -17.41
CA ASP A 213 12.78 12.01 -18.24
C ASP A 213 13.73 10.95 -17.71
N LEU A 214 13.91 10.87 -16.37
CA LEU A 214 14.59 9.76 -15.73
C LEU A 214 13.99 8.42 -16.12
N GLY A 215 12.65 8.28 -16.02
CA GLY A 215 11.95 7.06 -16.44
C GLY A 215 12.23 6.67 -17.87
N THR A 216 12.26 7.64 -18.79
CA THR A 216 12.52 7.41 -20.21
C THR A 216 13.96 6.94 -20.47
N VAL A 217 14.95 7.57 -19.84
CA VAL A 217 16.36 7.15 -20.00
C VAL A 217 16.58 5.77 -19.42
N LEU A 218 16.06 5.50 -18.24
CA LEU A 218 16.21 4.21 -17.56
C LEU A 218 15.54 3.07 -18.35
N ASP A 219 14.37 3.30 -18.91
CA ASP A 219 13.68 2.34 -19.77
C ASP A 219 14.55 1.93 -20.97
N GLN A 220 15.23 2.88 -21.63
CA GLN A 220 16.19 2.61 -22.71
C GLN A 220 17.40 1.80 -22.25
N GLN A 221 17.71 1.78 -20.97
CA GLN A 221 18.77 0.96 -20.37
C GLN A 221 18.24 -0.37 -19.81
N GLY A 222 16.98 -0.70 -20.06
CA GLY A 222 16.33 -1.91 -19.55
C GLY A 222 16.00 -1.88 -18.06
N VAL A 223 15.93 -0.70 -17.44
CA VAL A 223 15.60 -0.51 -16.02
C VAL A 223 14.20 0.07 -15.88
N ALA A 224 13.27 -0.70 -15.36
CA ALA A 224 11.90 -0.28 -15.13
C ALA A 224 11.75 0.41 -13.76
N ILE A 225 11.43 1.70 -13.78
CA ILE A 225 11.02 2.47 -12.62
C ILE A 225 9.63 3.09 -12.85
N ARG A 226 9.01 3.56 -11.79
CA ARG A 226 7.78 4.35 -11.91
C ARG A 226 8.10 5.83 -11.69
N ALA A 227 7.62 6.70 -12.60
CA ALA A 227 7.69 8.15 -12.45
C ALA A 227 6.30 8.75 -12.22
N GLY A 228 6.20 9.84 -11.45
CA GLY A 228 4.98 10.60 -11.21
C GLY A 228 4.51 10.62 -9.76
N HIS A 229 3.19 10.70 -9.55
CA HIS A 229 2.58 10.90 -8.23
C HIS A 229 2.36 9.61 -7.42
N HIS A 230 2.57 8.44 -7.99
CA HIS A 230 2.38 7.11 -7.37
C HIS A 230 0.98 6.89 -6.76
N CYS A 231 -0.07 7.49 -7.35
CA CYS A 231 -1.44 7.52 -6.78
C CYS A 231 -1.51 8.17 -5.38
N ALA A 232 -0.58 9.08 -5.07
CA ALA A 232 -0.39 9.73 -3.78
C ALA A 232 -0.09 11.23 -3.95
N MET A 233 -0.91 11.94 -4.73
CA MET A 233 -0.75 13.38 -4.98
C MET A 233 -0.59 14.21 -3.69
N PRO A 234 -1.36 13.96 -2.61
CA PRO A 234 -1.17 14.71 -1.36
C PRO A 234 0.21 14.55 -0.73
N VAL A 235 0.88 13.40 -0.96
CA VAL A 235 2.27 13.21 -0.50
C VAL A 235 3.22 14.08 -1.31
N MET A 236 3.02 14.18 -2.63
CA MET A 236 3.84 15.06 -3.48
C MET A 236 3.67 16.53 -3.08
N GLU A 237 2.43 16.95 -2.81
CA GLU A 237 2.11 18.29 -2.28
C GLU A 237 2.82 18.55 -0.94
N ARG A 238 2.77 17.58 -0.01
CA ARG A 238 3.44 17.68 1.30
C ARG A 238 4.96 17.89 1.18
N PHE A 239 5.60 17.24 0.21
CA PHE A 239 7.03 17.39 -0.05
C PHE A 239 7.38 18.53 -1.02
N GLY A 240 6.38 19.24 -1.57
CA GLY A 240 6.59 20.37 -2.49
C GLY A 240 7.22 19.95 -3.82
N VAL A 241 6.97 18.73 -4.30
CA VAL A 241 7.51 18.21 -5.55
C VAL A 241 6.40 17.84 -6.53
N PRO A 242 6.61 17.99 -7.86
CA PRO A 242 5.61 17.63 -8.86
C PRO A 242 5.42 16.11 -9.02
N GLY A 243 6.37 15.32 -8.56
CA GLY A 243 6.42 13.86 -8.63
C GLY A 243 7.78 13.35 -8.23
N THR A 244 7.95 12.04 -8.23
CA THR A 244 9.23 11.37 -7.97
C THR A 244 9.46 10.23 -8.95
N ALA A 245 10.71 9.84 -9.13
CA ALA A 245 11.10 8.52 -9.61
C ALA A 245 11.03 7.54 -8.43
N ARG A 246 10.51 6.33 -8.65
CA ARG A 246 10.38 5.31 -7.61
C ARG A 246 10.93 3.98 -8.10
N ALA A 247 11.96 3.49 -7.44
CA ALA A 247 12.42 2.11 -7.55
C ALA A 247 11.71 1.25 -6.49
N SER A 248 11.31 0.06 -6.88
CA SER A 248 10.68 -0.92 -5.99
C SER A 248 11.36 -2.26 -6.19
N PHE A 249 11.79 -2.89 -5.11
CA PHE A 249 12.48 -4.17 -5.13
C PHE A 249 11.59 -5.24 -4.51
N ALA A 250 11.67 -6.44 -5.05
CA ALA A 250 10.96 -7.59 -4.54
C ALA A 250 11.94 -8.77 -4.39
N PHE A 251 11.48 -9.82 -3.78
CA PHE A 251 12.30 -11.01 -3.48
C PHE A 251 12.99 -11.66 -4.70
N TYR A 252 12.54 -11.36 -5.91
CA TYR A 252 13.12 -11.85 -7.16
C TYR A 252 14.18 -10.92 -7.77
N ASN A 253 14.40 -9.73 -7.19
CA ASN A 253 15.46 -8.83 -7.59
C ASN A 253 16.80 -9.20 -6.93
N ASN A 254 17.90 -8.66 -7.45
CA ASN A 254 19.26 -8.87 -6.96
C ASN A 254 20.07 -7.58 -7.00
N THR A 255 21.26 -7.58 -6.41
CA THR A 255 22.15 -6.40 -6.32
C THR A 255 22.66 -5.95 -7.69
N ALA A 256 22.87 -6.85 -8.65
CA ALA A 256 23.33 -6.47 -9.99
C ALA A 256 22.30 -5.61 -10.73
N GLU A 257 21.00 -5.82 -10.48
CA GLU A 257 19.94 -4.96 -11.03
C GLU A 257 19.93 -3.57 -10.38
N ILE A 258 20.36 -3.47 -9.12
CA ILE A 258 20.57 -2.18 -8.45
C ILE A 258 21.80 -1.48 -9.05
N ASP A 259 22.90 -2.21 -9.30
CA ASP A 259 24.08 -1.65 -9.97
C ASP A 259 23.71 -1.11 -11.36
N GLN A 260 22.88 -1.83 -12.12
CA GLN A 260 22.37 -1.37 -13.42
C GLN A 260 21.51 -0.10 -13.27
N LEU A 261 20.68 0.00 -12.24
CA LEU A 261 19.94 1.22 -11.93
C LEU A 261 20.87 2.40 -11.70
N ILE A 262 21.94 2.22 -10.91
CA ILE A 262 22.91 3.29 -10.60
C ILE A 262 23.64 3.73 -11.87
N GLU A 263 24.11 2.82 -12.71
CA GLU A 263 24.76 3.16 -13.99
C GLU A 263 23.81 3.91 -14.94
N ALA A 264 22.54 3.51 -15.03
CA ALA A 264 21.54 4.21 -15.81
C ALA A 264 21.26 5.62 -15.30
N LEU A 265 21.24 5.82 -13.95
CA LEU A 265 21.11 7.14 -13.35
C LEU A 265 22.32 8.03 -13.63
N ARG A 266 23.53 7.50 -13.55
CA ARG A 266 24.75 8.21 -13.95
C ARG A 266 24.73 8.62 -15.41
N LEU A 267 24.19 7.77 -16.30
CA LEU A 267 24.00 8.11 -17.71
C LEU A 267 23.01 9.28 -17.84
N ALA A 268 21.86 9.23 -17.17
CA ALA A 268 20.89 10.31 -17.18
C ALA A 268 21.51 11.64 -16.71
N GLN A 269 22.29 11.62 -15.64
CA GLN A 269 23.01 12.82 -15.16
C GLN A 269 23.96 13.39 -16.22
N ARG A 270 24.68 12.55 -16.97
CA ARG A 270 25.56 13.02 -18.06
C ARG A 270 24.79 13.57 -19.27
N MET A 271 23.54 13.16 -19.47
CA MET A 271 22.71 13.62 -20.59
C MET A 271 22.04 14.97 -20.32
N PHE A 272 21.71 15.24 -19.07
CA PHE A 272 20.96 16.45 -18.68
C PHE A 272 21.81 17.48 -17.89
N GLY A 273 22.98 17.11 -17.40
CA GLY A 273 23.96 17.98 -16.76
C GLY A 273 25.10 18.26 -17.70
#